data_d061a745e4ab12a1f95fb4829efb1b3e
#
_entry.id   d061a745e4ab12a1f95fb4829efb1b3e
#
_cell.length_a   1.000
_cell.length_b   1.000
_cell.length_c   1.000
_cell.angle_alpha   90.00
_cell.angle_beta   90.00
_cell.angle_gamma   90.00
#
_symmetry.space_group_name_H-M   'P 1'
#
loop_
_entity.id
_entity.type
_entity.pdbx_description
1 polymer ?
#
loop_
_entity_poly.entity_id
_entity_poly.type
_entity_poly.pdbx_seq_one_letter_code
_entity_poly.pdbx_strand_id
1 'polypeptide(L)'
;FCTSCHSMQVNLEEYKQTIHDKNPSGVQATCSDCHVPKEFLPKMVAKIMAAKDVYHEIMGTIDTPEKYEAHRWGMASAVWAKMKRSNSRECLTCHKLENMDLAEQDRTARSKHGNALDDGQTCIDCHKGVAHELPDEPDVATDSEAAAEEGGAK
;
A
#
# COMPACT_ATOMS: atom_id res chain seq x y z
N PHE A 1 -3.12 -11.07 -14.29
CA PHE A 1 -2.41 -9.91 -14.82
C PHE A 1 -1.45 -9.32 -13.79
N CYS A 2 -1.91 -8.99 -12.57
CA CYS A 2 -1.10 -8.31 -11.56
C CYS A 2 0.20 -9.05 -11.19
N THR A 3 0.21 -10.38 -11.28
CA THR A 3 1.34 -11.25 -10.91
C THR A 3 2.05 -11.86 -12.11
N SER A 4 1.80 -11.34 -13.32
CA SER A 4 2.47 -11.79 -14.53
C SER A 4 3.89 -11.23 -14.68
N CYS A 5 4.17 -10.09 -14.04
CA CYS A 5 5.49 -9.47 -14.02
C CYS A 5 6.37 -10.09 -12.94
N HIS A 6 7.66 -10.23 -13.26
CA HIS A 6 8.63 -10.85 -12.34
C HIS A 6 8.78 -10.06 -11.03
N SER A 7 8.82 -8.73 -11.12
CA SER A 7 8.89 -7.83 -9.97
C SER A 7 7.71 -7.96 -8.99
N MET A 8 6.56 -8.45 -9.45
CA MET A 8 5.37 -8.63 -8.62
C MET A 8 5.34 -9.96 -7.85
N GLN A 9 6.29 -10.87 -8.09
CA GLN A 9 6.30 -12.17 -7.40
C GLN A 9 6.60 -12.03 -5.91
N VAL A 10 7.46 -11.08 -5.51
CA VAL A 10 7.74 -10.81 -4.10
C VAL A 10 6.47 -10.39 -3.36
N ASN A 11 5.69 -9.48 -3.93
CA ASN A 11 4.41 -9.05 -3.36
C ASN A 11 3.40 -10.19 -3.26
N LEU A 12 3.39 -11.10 -4.22
CA LEU A 12 2.50 -12.26 -4.20
C LEU A 12 2.88 -13.23 -3.07
N GLU A 13 4.17 -13.50 -2.88
CA GLU A 13 4.61 -14.41 -1.81
C GLU A 13 4.34 -13.81 -0.42
N GLU A 14 4.58 -12.52 -0.22
CA GLU A 14 4.22 -11.83 1.02
C GLU A 14 2.72 -11.88 1.28
N TYR A 15 1.91 -11.56 0.26
CA TYR A 15 0.45 -11.59 0.35
C TYR A 15 -0.08 -12.96 0.79
N LYS A 16 0.47 -14.05 0.26
CA LYS A 16 0.08 -15.44 0.62
C LYS A 16 0.29 -15.77 2.11
N GLN A 17 1.10 -15.01 2.81
CA GLN A 17 1.33 -15.18 4.25
C GLN A 17 0.33 -14.42 5.12
N THR A 18 -0.59 -13.67 4.52
CA THR A 18 -1.51 -12.79 5.23
C THR A 18 -2.90 -13.38 5.42
N ILE A 19 -3.64 -12.84 6.39
CA ILE A 19 -5.04 -13.19 6.63
C ILE A 19 -5.96 -12.76 5.47
N HIS A 20 -5.51 -11.88 4.57
CA HIS A 20 -6.27 -11.46 3.40
C HIS A 20 -6.22 -12.49 2.27
N ASP A 21 -5.19 -13.35 2.24
CA ASP A 21 -5.16 -14.51 1.35
C ASP A 21 -5.93 -15.69 1.94
N LYS A 22 -5.66 -16.04 3.21
CA LYS A 22 -6.23 -17.22 3.84
C LYS A 22 -6.62 -16.95 5.29
N ASN A 23 -7.88 -17.18 5.61
CA ASN A 23 -8.44 -16.95 6.93
C ASN A 23 -9.58 -17.92 7.25
N PRO A 24 -10.05 -18.00 8.51
CA PRO A 24 -11.12 -18.91 8.92
C PRO A 24 -12.47 -18.64 8.25
N SER A 25 -12.74 -17.42 7.78
CA SER A 25 -13.99 -17.06 7.12
C SER A 25 -14.08 -17.55 5.68
N GLY A 26 -12.93 -17.86 5.05
CA GLY A 26 -12.84 -18.23 3.64
C GLY A 26 -13.02 -17.05 2.67
N VAL A 27 -13.11 -15.82 3.17
CA VAL A 27 -13.19 -14.62 2.32
C VAL A 27 -11.77 -14.19 1.94
N GLN A 28 -11.44 -14.31 0.66
CA GLN A 28 -10.14 -13.91 0.12
C GLN A 28 -10.26 -12.58 -0.60
N ALA A 29 -9.38 -11.63 -0.26
CA ALA A 29 -9.23 -10.39 -1.00
C ALA A 29 -8.22 -10.57 -2.14
N THR A 30 -8.51 -10.08 -3.31
CA THR A 30 -7.56 -10.09 -4.44
C THR A 30 -6.74 -8.80 -4.49
N CYS A 31 -5.62 -8.80 -5.24
CA CYS A 31 -4.84 -7.59 -5.46
C CYS A 31 -5.71 -6.41 -5.91
N SER A 32 -6.67 -6.66 -6.79
CA SER A 32 -7.57 -5.63 -7.30
C SER A 32 -8.57 -5.10 -6.26
N ASP A 33 -8.86 -5.84 -5.20
CA ASP A 33 -9.79 -5.39 -4.16
C ASP A 33 -9.20 -4.24 -3.33
N CYS A 34 -7.88 -4.23 -3.16
CA CYS A 34 -7.16 -3.18 -2.44
C CYS A 34 -6.58 -2.09 -3.35
N HIS A 35 -6.18 -2.43 -4.58
CA HIS A 35 -5.43 -1.52 -5.46
C HIS A 35 -6.26 -0.86 -6.55
N VAL A 36 -7.45 -1.40 -6.87
CA VAL A 36 -8.29 -0.92 -7.99
C VAL A 36 -9.66 -0.51 -7.48
N PRO A 37 -10.04 0.77 -7.61
CA PRO A 37 -11.38 1.24 -7.24
C PRO A 37 -12.50 0.45 -7.92
N LYS A 38 -13.62 0.26 -7.23
CA LYS A 38 -14.78 -0.44 -7.80
C LYS A 38 -15.59 0.44 -8.75
N GLU A 39 -15.64 1.75 -8.50
CA GLU A 39 -16.39 2.72 -9.32
C GLU A 39 -15.75 2.90 -10.70
N PHE A 40 -16.57 3.08 -11.71
CA PHE A 40 -16.14 3.06 -13.11
C PHE A 40 -15.05 4.11 -13.43
N LEU A 41 -15.28 5.39 -13.14
CA LEU A 41 -14.32 6.45 -13.48
C LEU A 41 -12.99 6.32 -12.73
N PRO A 42 -12.96 6.18 -11.39
CA PRO A 42 -11.71 5.93 -10.67
C PRO A 42 -10.99 4.65 -11.12
N LYS A 43 -11.74 3.59 -11.48
CA LYS A 43 -11.18 2.35 -12.04
C LYS A 43 -10.46 2.60 -13.36
N MET A 44 -11.06 3.36 -14.26
CA MET A 44 -10.45 3.68 -15.55
C MET A 44 -9.18 4.50 -15.37
N VAL A 45 -9.22 5.52 -14.49
CA VAL A 45 -8.03 6.30 -14.15
C VAL A 45 -6.92 5.40 -13.58
N ALA A 46 -7.26 4.51 -12.64
CA ALA A 46 -6.28 3.59 -12.06
C ALA A 46 -5.64 2.68 -13.12
N LYS A 47 -6.41 2.18 -14.08
CA LYS A 47 -5.90 1.35 -15.18
C LYS A 47 -4.99 2.12 -16.13
N ILE A 48 -5.34 3.36 -16.45
CA ILE A 48 -4.48 4.23 -17.29
C ILE A 48 -3.16 4.52 -16.57
N MET A 49 -3.24 4.85 -15.28
CA MET A 49 -2.03 5.11 -14.48
C MET A 49 -1.12 3.89 -14.33
N ALA A 50 -1.69 2.67 -14.31
CA ALA A 50 -0.92 1.42 -14.27
C ALA A 50 -0.10 1.18 -15.55
N ALA A 51 -0.35 1.88 -16.65
CA ALA A 51 0.50 1.84 -17.82
C ALA A 51 1.94 2.31 -17.53
N LYS A 52 2.10 3.23 -16.56
CA LYS A 52 3.41 3.65 -16.07
C LYS A 52 4.19 2.48 -15.43
N ASP A 53 3.51 1.64 -14.66
CA ASP A 53 4.14 0.51 -13.97
C ASP A 53 4.61 -0.53 -15.00
N VAL A 54 3.79 -0.79 -16.04
CA VAL A 54 4.17 -1.65 -17.17
C VAL A 54 5.38 -1.07 -17.92
N TYR A 55 5.41 0.23 -18.13
CA TYR A 55 6.56 0.90 -18.76
C TYR A 55 7.84 0.70 -17.94
N HIS A 56 7.81 0.89 -16.62
CA HIS A 56 8.97 0.71 -15.76
C HIS A 56 9.44 -0.75 -15.71
N GLU A 57 8.53 -1.72 -15.79
CA GLU A 57 8.89 -3.14 -15.90
C GLU A 57 9.64 -3.41 -17.22
N ILE A 58 9.12 -2.91 -18.36
CA ILE A 58 9.76 -3.09 -19.67
C ILE A 58 11.14 -2.43 -19.73
N MET A 59 11.29 -1.26 -19.11
CA MET A 59 12.55 -0.52 -19.04
C MET A 59 13.55 -1.08 -18.03
N GLY A 60 13.18 -2.12 -17.28
CA GLY A 60 14.06 -2.77 -16.30
C GLY A 60 14.40 -1.88 -15.10
N THR A 61 13.48 -0.99 -14.70
CA THR A 61 13.69 -0.11 -13.53
C THR A 61 13.64 -0.87 -12.21
N ILE A 62 12.82 -1.92 -12.15
CA ILE A 62 12.57 -2.74 -10.95
C ILE A 62 12.64 -4.24 -11.26
N ASP A 63 13.39 -4.64 -12.28
CA ASP A 63 13.46 -6.01 -12.82
C ASP A 63 14.33 -6.96 -11.99
N THR A 64 15.04 -6.47 -10.98
CA THR A 64 15.77 -7.32 -10.03
C THR A 64 15.32 -7.07 -8.59
N PRO A 65 15.51 -8.05 -7.67
CA PRO A 65 15.18 -7.88 -6.27
C PRO A 65 15.83 -6.64 -5.63
N GLU A 66 17.09 -6.37 -5.94
CA GLU A 66 17.83 -5.23 -5.39
C GLU A 66 17.24 -3.89 -5.87
N LYS A 67 16.90 -3.79 -7.16
CA LYS A 67 16.25 -2.60 -7.71
C LYS A 67 14.83 -2.43 -7.15
N TYR A 68 14.10 -3.52 -6.99
CA TYR A 68 12.78 -3.50 -6.36
C TYR A 68 12.86 -2.96 -4.94
N GLU A 69 13.75 -3.49 -4.09
CA GLU A 69 13.94 -3.05 -2.71
C GLU A 69 14.38 -1.57 -2.62
N ALA A 70 15.26 -1.13 -3.50
CA ALA A 70 15.70 0.27 -3.56
C ALA A 70 14.54 1.26 -3.84
N HIS A 71 13.48 0.81 -4.51
CA HIS A 71 12.32 1.65 -4.84
C HIS A 71 11.11 1.38 -3.93
N ARG A 72 11.16 0.34 -3.10
CA ARG A 72 10.02 -0.18 -2.34
C ARG A 72 9.38 0.85 -1.43
N TRP A 73 10.18 1.62 -0.67
CA TRP A 73 9.66 2.70 0.18
C TRP A 73 8.86 3.74 -0.60
N GLY A 74 9.40 4.21 -1.73
CA GLY A 74 8.72 5.18 -2.59
C GLY A 74 7.41 4.65 -3.16
N MET A 75 7.41 3.40 -3.62
CA MET A 75 6.20 2.74 -4.13
C MET A 75 5.14 2.54 -3.03
N ALA A 76 5.52 2.07 -1.86
CA ALA A 76 4.63 1.89 -0.72
C ALA A 76 4.04 3.22 -0.25
N SER A 77 4.87 4.25 -0.11
CA SER A 77 4.45 5.60 0.28
C SER A 77 3.44 6.20 -0.69
N ALA A 78 3.63 6.00 -2.00
CA ALA A 78 2.68 6.44 -3.02
C ALA A 78 1.32 5.72 -2.89
N VAL A 79 1.32 4.42 -2.60
CA VAL A 79 0.09 3.63 -2.36
C VAL A 79 -0.61 4.12 -1.09
N TRP A 80 0.11 4.28 0.02
CA TRP A 80 -0.47 4.78 1.27
C TRP A 80 -1.09 6.17 1.11
N ALA A 81 -0.40 7.09 0.42
CA ALA A 81 -0.92 8.41 0.12
C ALA A 81 -2.18 8.36 -0.75
N LYS A 82 -2.25 7.45 -1.74
CA LYS A 82 -3.45 7.21 -2.56
C LYS A 82 -4.61 6.71 -1.70
N MET A 83 -4.38 5.71 -0.85
CA MET A 83 -5.40 5.14 0.05
C MET A 83 -5.89 6.19 1.05
N LYS A 84 -5.00 6.99 1.62
CA LYS A 84 -5.38 8.11 2.52
C LYS A 84 -6.27 9.12 1.82
N ARG A 85 -5.92 9.56 0.61
CA ARG A 85 -6.76 10.50 -0.19
C ARG A 85 -8.14 9.95 -0.52
N SER A 86 -8.30 8.64 -0.66
CA SER A 86 -9.59 7.99 -0.90
C SER A 86 -10.36 7.64 0.38
N ASN A 87 -9.88 8.07 1.54
CA ASN A 87 -10.40 7.67 2.84
C ASN A 87 -10.42 6.14 3.02
N SER A 88 -9.37 5.46 2.54
CA SER A 88 -9.26 3.99 2.57
C SER A 88 -10.49 3.28 2.01
N ARG A 89 -11.09 3.85 0.96
CA ARG A 89 -12.35 3.40 0.34
C ARG A 89 -12.34 1.91 -0.01
N GLU A 90 -11.21 1.41 -0.48
CA GLU A 90 -11.05 0.01 -0.86
C GLU A 90 -11.20 -0.91 0.36
N CYS A 91 -10.67 -0.52 1.52
CA CYS A 91 -10.83 -1.25 2.78
C CYS A 91 -12.30 -1.26 3.24
N LEU A 92 -12.97 -0.11 3.11
CA LEU A 92 -14.36 0.07 3.51
C LEU A 92 -15.36 -0.73 2.64
N THR A 93 -14.90 -1.34 1.55
CA THR A 93 -15.74 -2.24 0.74
C THR A 93 -16.11 -3.51 1.52
N CYS A 94 -15.19 -4.00 2.38
CA CYS A 94 -15.38 -5.20 3.20
C CYS A 94 -15.44 -4.87 4.70
N HIS A 95 -14.68 -3.87 5.16
CA HIS A 95 -14.60 -3.46 6.56
C HIS A 95 -15.42 -2.20 6.81
N LYS A 96 -16.50 -2.30 7.57
CA LYS A 96 -17.35 -1.15 7.94
C LYS A 96 -17.29 -0.94 9.43
N LEU A 97 -16.83 0.24 9.88
CA LEU A 97 -16.67 0.55 11.29
C LEU A 97 -17.99 0.43 12.05
N GLU A 98 -19.10 0.85 11.44
CA GLU A 98 -20.44 0.74 12.03
C GLU A 98 -20.90 -0.70 12.30
N ASN A 99 -20.28 -1.68 11.61
CA ASN A 99 -20.60 -3.10 11.76
C ASN A 99 -19.56 -3.84 12.62
N MET A 100 -18.53 -3.15 13.12
CA MET A 100 -17.54 -3.76 14.00
C MET A 100 -18.05 -3.79 15.44
N ASP A 101 -17.99 -4.96 16.06
CA ASP A 101 -18.19 -5.04 17.52
C ASP A 101 -16.90 -4.60 18.23
N LEU A 102 -16.86 -3.32 18.58
CA LEU A 102 -15.71 -2.75 19.28
C LEU A 102 -15.52 -3.34 20.68
N ALA A 103 -16.57 -3.90 21.29
CA ALA A 103 -16.47 -4.50 22.61
C ALA A 103 -15.66 -5.82 22.59
N GLU A 104 -15.71 -6.55 21.49
CA GLU A 104 -14.95 -7.78 21.29
C GLU A 104 -13.48 -7.54 20.85
N GLN A 105 -13.12 -6.30 20.54
CA GLN A 105 -11.75 -5.95 20.19
C GLN A 105 -10.89 -5.79 21.45
N ASP A 106 -9.56 -5.95 21.29
CA ASP A 106 -8.64 -5.63 22.37
C ASP A 106 -8.75 -4.14 22.78
N ARG A 107 -8.28 -3.84 24.00
CA ARG A 107 -8.43 -2.50 24.61
C ARG A 107 -7.85 -1.39 23.74
N THR A 108 -6.71 -1.64 23.11
CA THR A 108 -6.00 -0.65 22.27
C THR A 108 -6.76 -0.40 20.99
N ALA A 109 -7.14 -1.47 20.28
CA ALA A 109 -7.92 -1.38 19.03
C ALA A 109 -9.27 -0.68 19.27
N ARG A 110 -9.99 -1.08 20.31
CA ARG A 110 -11.26 -0.46 20.73
C ARG A 110 -11.13 1.05 20.92
N SER A 111 -10.12 1.48 21.68
CA SER A 111 -9.88 2.91 21.94
C SER A 111 -9.53 3.67 20.67
N LYS A 112 -8.68 3.10 19.81
CA LYS A 112 -8.25 3.73 18.56
C LYS A 112 -9.39 3.81 17.55
N HIS A 113 -10.12 2.73 17.34
CA HIS A 113 -11.24 2.71 16.40
C HIS A 113 -12.40 3.61 16.85
N GLY A 114 -12.65 3.73 18.17
CA GLY A 114 -13.67 4.61 18.68
C GLY A 114 -13.42 6.09 18.38
N ASN A 115 -12.17 6.50 18.29
CA ASN A 115 -11.79 7.91 18.07
C ASN A 115 -11.36 8.21 16.62
N ALA A 116 -11.01 7.19 15.84
CA ALA A 116 -10.38 7.36 14.53
C ALA A 116 -11.19 8.25 13.57
N LEU A 117 -12.49 8.12 13.54
CA LEU A 117 -13.38 8.92 12.68
C LEU A 117 -13.42 10.38 13.12
N ASP A 118 -13.49 10.64 14.42
CA ASP A 118 -13.53 12.00 14.98
C ASP A 118 -12.19 12.71 14.79
N ASP A 119 -11.09 11.94 14.82
CA ASP A 119 -9.72 12.41 14.58
C ASP A 119 -9.40 12.56 13.08
N GLY A 120 -10.31 12.23 12.17
CA GLY A 120 -10.10 12.27 10.72
C GLY A 120 -9.05 11.28 10.22
N GLN A 121 -8.80 10.19 10.97
CA GLN A 121 -7.87 9.14 10.60
C GLN A 121 -8.52 8.15 9.62
N THR A 122 -7.74 7.63 8.70
CA THR A 122 -8.16 6.59 7.77
C THR A 122 -7.55 5.25 8.14
N CYS A 123 -8.09 4.15 7.61
CA CYS A 123 -7.59 2.81 7.94
C CYS A 123 -6.08 2.68 7.68
N ILE A 124 -5.60 3.23 6.56
CA ILE A 124 -4.20 3.12 6.17
C ILE A 124 -3.25 3.93 7.06
N ASP A 125 -3.73 4.90 7.82
CA ASP A 125 -2.86 5.66 8.74
C ASP A 125 -2.27 4.75 9.83
N CYS A 126 -3.02 3.71 10.24
CA CYS A 126 -2.60 2.75 11.25
C CYS A 126 -2.35 1.34 10.69
N HIS A 127 -3.08 0.93 9.63
CA HIS A 127 -3.05 -0.43 9.10
C HIS A 127 -2.16 -0.57 7.86
N LYS A 128 -0.90 -0.17 7.98
CA LYS A 128 0.15 -0.49 7.00
C LYS A 128 0.64 -1.93 7.20
N GLY A 129 1.15 -2.55 6.15
CA GLY A 129 1.71 -3.90 6.24
C GLY A 129 0.68 -5.03 6.36
N VAL A 130 -0.61 -4.79 6.06
CA VAL A 130 -1.68 -5.81 6.19
C VAL A 130 -1.66 -6.88 5.08
N ALA A 131 -0.96 -6.60 3.97
CA ALA A 131 -0.88 -7.50 2.82
C ALA A 131 0.54 -7.66 2.26
N HIS A 132 1.45 -6.80 2.67
CA HIS A 132 2.86 -6.82 2.25
C HIS A 132 3.73 -6.46 3.45
N GLU A 133 4.96 -6.94 3.46
CA GLU A 133 5.95 -6.53 4.45
C GLU A 133 6.21 -5.02 4.35
N LEU A 134 6.41 -4.39 5.50
CA LEU A 134 6.73 -2.97 5.53
C LEU A 134 8.16 -2.76 5.00
N PRO A 135 8.36 -1.85 4.06
CA PRO A 135 9.70 -1.49 3.64
C PRO A 135 10.43 -0.73 4.75
N ASP A 136 11.74 -0.85 4.76
CA ASP A 136 12.58 -0.03 5.63
C ASP A 136 12.41 1.46 5.27
N GLU A 137 12.25 2.29 6.30
CA GLU A 137 12.23 3.73 6.12
C GLU A 137 13.66 4.20 5.82
N PRO A 138 13.90 4.95 4.73
CA PRO A 138 15.23 5.45 4.43
C PRO A 138 15.70 6.40 5.56
N ASP A 139 16.95 6.25 5.96
CA ASP A 139 17.57 7.14 6.95
C ASP A 139 17.53 8.58 6.44
N VAL A 140 16.92 9.47 7.21
CA VAL A 140 16.75 10.92 6.87
C VAL A 140 18.08 11.65 6.73
N ALA A 141 19.21 11.00 7.03
CA ALA A 141 20.54 11.60 7.05
C ALA A 141 21.25 11.71 5.69
N THR A 142 20.76 11.09 4.61
CA THR A 142 21.52 11.02 3.34
C THR A 142 21.12 12.04 2.29
N ASP A 143 19.97 12.72 2.45
CA ASP A 143 19.50 13.67 1.42
C ASP A 143 20.14 15.06 1.55
N SER A 144 20.82 15.38 2.66
CA SER A 144 21.50 16.68 2.85
C SER A 144 22.90 16.73 2.25
N GLU A 145 23.56 15.61 2.01
CA GLU A 145 24.90 15.56 1.44
C GLU A 145 24.91 15.61 -0.10
N ALA A 146 23.91 15.03 -0.75
CA ALA A 146 23.82 15.05 -2.20
C ALA A 146 23.51 16.43 -2.79
N ALA A 147 22.85 17.31 -2.03
CA ALA A 147 22.55 18.68 -2.47
C ALA A 147 23.74 19.64 -2.31
N ALA A 148 24.79 19.28 -1.55
CA ALA A 148 25.95 20.13 -1.31
C ALA A 148 27.04 19.98 -2.37
N GLU A 149 27.11 18.88 -3.10
CA GLU A 149 28.14 18.64 -4.11
C GLU A 149 27.85 19.26 -5.49
N GLU A 150 26.60 19.59 -5.82
CA GLU A 150 26.24 20.23 -7.10
C GLU A 150 26.39 21.77 -7.10
N GLY A 151 26.67 22.38 -5.96
CA GLY A 151 26.81 23.84 -5.81
C GLY A 151 28.23 24.40 -5.95
N GLY A 152 29.25 23.59 -6.17
CA GLY A 152 30.66 23.97 -6.04
C GLY A 152 31.49 24.13 -7.33
N ALA A 153 30.86 24.17 -8.52
CA ALA A 153 31.61 24.40 -9.77
C ALA A 153 31.19 25.70 -10.45
N LYS A 154 31.90 26.78 -10.12
CA LYS A 154 31.98 28.00 -10.91
C LYS A 154 33.45 28.41 -11.08
#